data_5269f683182c8760146a0d8ef853a578
#
_entry.id   5269f683182c8760146a0d8ef853a578
#
_cell.length_a   1.000
_cell.length_b   1.000
_cell.length_c   1.000
_cell.angle_alpha   90.00
_cell.angle_beta   90.00
_cell.angle_gamma   90.00
#
_symmetry.space_group_name_H-M   'P 1'
#
loop_
_entity.id
_entity.type
_entity.pdbx_description
1 polymer ?
#
loop_
_entity_poly.entity_id
_entity_poly.type
_entity_poly.pdbx_seq_one_letter_code
_entity_poly.pdbx_strand_id
1 'polypeptide(L)'
;MIIPKLDPSKRDREFKQRNFEEISQIVHTWLFTNDVGHIEMDKDILGLEPLSSKGWQSMGVLHYLGLKREFKGIFHNSELNQAIRELKSDEQDFSFIIELLENTAADYGETFVQSLYQVGKSQDKDFEQHYKLRLQEIKDTDGQTNQTQSRKEQGILRGILFKSVSEAKCAICHRTFPTDIMVAAHIKPRSKCSTKERKNPNVVMPVCKVGCDDFFEKGYLIVDKDGVVRLNEKMTNSVELQTLLNSLTGNLCTHFNNKTKDFFSYKRNSLEQG
;
A
#
# COMPACT_ATOMS: atom_id res chain seq x y z
N MET A 1 3.36 -9.31 20.94
CA MET A 1 2.83 -9.76 19.63
C MET A 1 2.64 -11.26 19.69
N ILE A 2 1.50 -11.80 19.24
CA ILE A 2 1.25 -13.24 19.28
C ILE A 2 1.32 -13.78 17.86
N ILE A 3 2.43 -14.43 17.51
CA ILE A 3 2.59 -15.20 16.27
C ILE A 3 2.28 -16.67 16.61
N PRO A 4 1.50 -17.41 15.80
CA PRO A 4 1.13 -18.77 16.13
C PRO A 4 2.37 -19.70 16.07
N LYS A 5 2.37 -20.71 16.92
CA LYS A 5 3.35 -21.80 16.83
C LYS A 5 3.21 -22.54 15.50
N LEU A 6 4.31 -23.12 15.05
CA LEU A 6 4.34 -24.02 13.90
C LEU A 6 3.31 -25.14 14.07
N ASP A 7 2.55 -25.43 13.03
CA ASP A 7 1.58 -26.52 12.98
C ASP A 7 1.98 -27.57 11.95
N PRO A 8 2.80 -28.58 12.33
CA PRO A 8 3.33 -29.57 11.40
C PRO A 8 2.28 -30.54 10.86
N SER A 9 1.06 -30.53 11.40
CA SER A 9 -0.01 -31.43 10.99
C SER A 9 -0.76 -30.99 9.74
N LYS A 10 -0.58 -29.73 9.30
CA LYS A 10 -1.32 -29.15 8.18
C LYS A 10 -0.42 -28.89 6.99
N ARG A 11 -0.86 -29.35 5.81
CA ARG A 11 -0.21 -29.06 4.51
C ARG A 11 1.28 -29.39 4.43
N ASP A 12 1.71 -30.45 5.12
CA ASP A 12 3.11 -30.88 5.15
C ASP A 12 3.66 -31.27 3.76
N ARG A 13 2.79 -31.70 2.85
CA ARG A 13 3.14 -32.03 1.48
C ARG A 13 3.69 -30.84 0.71
N GLU A 14 2.96 -29.72 0.73
CA GLU A 14 3.36 -28.50 0.04
C GLU A 14 4.65 -27.93 0.64
N PHE A 15 4.82 -28.01 1.95
CA PHE A 15 6.03 -27.60 2.65
C PHE A 15 7.24 -28.47 2.26
N LYS A 16 7.11 -29.79 2.30
CA LYS A 16 8.18 -30.74 1.99
C LYS A 16 8.65 -30.70 0.53
N GLN A 17 7.84 -30.21 -0.38
CA GLN A 17 8.19 -30.06 -1.79
C GLN A 17 8.98 -28.80 -2.10
N ARG A 18 9.14 -27.88 -1.14
CA ARG A 18 9.82 -26.60 -1.31
C ARG A 18 11.23 -26.65 -0.73
N ASN A 19 12.13 -25.97 -1.42
CA ASN A 19 13.47 -25.76 -0.87
C ASN A 19 13.44 -24.64 0.18
N PHE A 20 14.56 -24.50 0.92
CA PHE A 20 14.65 -23.54 2.00
C PHE A 20 14.47 -22.09 1.53
N GLU A 21 15.01 -21.77 0.35
CA GLU A 21 14.90 -20.45 -0.26
C GLU A 21 13.44 -20.07 -0.58
N GLU A 22 12.71 -20.96 -1.26
CA GLU A 22 11.29 -20.76 -1.58
C GLU A 22 10.44 -20.55 -0.32
N ILE A 23 10.68 -21.37 0.72
CA ILE A 23 9.99 -21.25 2.02
C ILE A 23 10.32 -19.90 2.68
N SER A 24 11.60 -19.51 2.70
CA SER A 24 12.05 -18.23 3.26
C SER A 24 11.38 -17.05 2.57
N GLN A 25 11.32 -17.06 1.24
CA GLN A 25 10.68 -16.02 0.45
C GLN A 25 9.18 -15.95 0.71
N ILE A 26 8.49 -17.09 0.80
CA ILE A 26 7.06 -17.16 1.13
C ILE A 26 6.80 -16.58 2.52
N VAL A 27 7.58 -17.00 3.52
CA VAL A 27 7.44 -16.52 4.91
C VAL A 27 7.71 -15.02 4.99
N HIS A 28 8.81 -14.56 4.40
CA HIS A 28 9.18 -13.16 4.38
C HIS A 28 8.09 -12.32 3.71
N THR A 29 7.67 -12.70 2.50
CA THR A 29 6.61 -11.97 1.78
C THR A 29 5.32 -11.92 2.59
N TRP A 30 4.93 -13.01 3.25
CA TRP A 30 3.73 -13.04 4.08
C TRP A 30 3.80 -12.12 5.29
N LEU A 31 4.90 -12.15 6.03
CA LEU A 31 5.06 -11.39 7.26
C LEU A 31 5.23 -9.89 7.03
N PHE A 32 5.80 -9.50 5.88
CA PHE A 32 6.18 -8.12 5.61
C PHE A 32 5.30 -7.41 4.57
N THR A 33 4.43 -8.13 3.84
CA THR A 33 3.66 -7.54 2.73
C THR A 33 2.15 -7.73 2.91
N ASN A 34 1.40 -6.63 2.94
CA ASN A 34 -0.07 -6.66 3.06
C ASN A 34 -0.79 -6.94 1.74
N ASP A 35 -0.21 -6.58 0.60
CA ASP A 35 -0.91 -6.49 -0.68
C ASP A 35 -0.70 -7.70 -1.61
N VAL A 36 0.15 -8.67 -1.23
CA VAL A 36 0.43 -9.87 -2.02
C VAL A 36 -0.47 -11.03 -1.59
N GLY A 37 -1.19 -11.63 -2.55
CA GLY A 37 -2.01 -12.82 -2.33
C GLY A 37 -1.26 -14.13 -2.60
N HIS A 38 -1.84 -15.27 -2.18
CA HIS A 38 -1.24 -16.60 -2.41
C HIS A 38 -1.02 -16.91 -3.90
N ILE A 39 -1.94 -16.48 -4.78
CA ILE A 39 -1.79 -16.69 -6.23
C ILE A 39 -0.57 -15.95 -6.77
N GLU A 40 -0.32 -14.74 -6.27
CA GLU A 40 0.82 -13.91 -6.65
C GLU A 40 2.13 -14.52 -6.11
N MET A 41 2.14 -14.99 -4.86
CA MET A 41 3.30 -15.69 -4.31
C MET A 41 3.61 -16.98 -5.07
N ASP A 42 2.59 -17.77 -5.44
CA ASP A 42 2.79 -18.98 -6.25
C ASP A 42 3.39 -18.63 -7.62
N LYS A 43 2.96 -17.55 -8.24
CA LYS A 43 3.50 -17.07 -9.52
C LYS A 43 4.91 -16.50 -9.38
N ASP A 44 5.08 -15.53 -8.48
CA ASP A 44 6.27 -14.69 -8.44
C ASP A 44 7.45 -15.35 -7.71
N ILE A 45 7.16 -16.24 -6.74
CA ILE A 45 8.19 -16.99 -5.98
C ILE A 45 8.41 -18.39 -6.58
N LEU A 46 7.32 -19.08 -6.92
CA LEU A 46 7.37 -20.48 -7.33
C LEU A 46 7.32 -20.69 -8.85
N GLY A 47 7.14 -19.61 -9.62
CA GLY A 47 7.04 -19.68 -11.09
C GLY A 47 5.82 -20.47 -11.60
N LEU A 48 4.75 -20.58 -10.80
CA LEU A 48 3.59 -21.41 -11.13
C LEU A 48 2.51 -20.60 -11.85
N GLU A 49 1.84 -21.24 -12.81
CA GLU A 49 0.74 -20.64 -13.51
C GLU A 49 -0.47 -20.41 -12.58
N PRO A 50 -1.03 -19.18 -12.53
CA PRO A 50 -2.12 -18.82 -11.61
C PRO A 50 -3.38 -19.68 -11.73
N LEU A 51 -3.72 -20.12 -12.94
CA LEU A 51 -4.90 -20.94 -13.20
C LEU A 51 -4.74 -22.37 -12.68
N SER A 52 -3.51 -22.90 -12.60
CA SER A 52 -3.23 -24.23 -12.11
C SER A 52 -2.97 -24.27 -10.62
N SER A 53 -2.20 -23.32 -10.07
CA SER A 53 -1.82 -23.30 -8.66
C SER A 53 -2.94 -22.78 -7.76
N LYS A 54 -3.69 -21.77 -8.21
CA LYS A 54 -4.75 -21.10 -7.43
C LYS A 54 -4.30 -20.62 -6.05
N GLY A 55 -3.01 -20.44 -5.82
CA GLY A 55 -2.44 -20.06 -4.55
C GLY A 55 -2.33 -21.20 -3.51
N TRP A 56 -2.54 -22.45 -3.91
CA TRP A 56 -2.55 -23.57 -2.97
C TRP A 56 -1.17 -23.92 -2.41
N GLN A 57 -0.11 -23.64 -3.15
CA GLN A 57 1.26 -24.02 -2.77
C GLN A 57 1.78 -23.14 -1.62
N SER A 58 1.82 -21.84 -1.80
CA SER A 58 2.23 -20.90 -0.74
C SER A 58 1.28 -20.94 0.46
N MET A 59 -0.03 -21.08 0.22
CA MET A 59 -1.00 -21.27 1.30
C MET A 59 -0.72 -22.53 2.11
N GLY A 60 -0.36 -23.63 1.46
CA GLY A 60 -0.01 -24.89 2.12
C GLY A 60 1.22 -24.74 3.01
N VAL A 61 2.27 -24.08 2.51
CA VAL A 61 3.50 -23.77 3.27
C VAL A 61 3.16 -22.94 4.52
N LEU A 62 2.40 -21.85 4.35
CA LEU A 62 2.05 -20.97 5.47
C LEU A 62 1.14 -21.65 6.50
N HIS A 63 0.20 -22.50 6.06
CA HIS A 63 -0.63 -23.30 6.96
C HIS A 63 0.20 -24.32 7.74
N TYR A 64 1.16 -24.97 7.11
CA TYR A 64 2.08 -25.88 7.79
C TYR A 64 2.86 -25.17 8.90
N LEU A 65 3.31 -23.94 8.64
CA LEU A 65 4.03 -23.11 9.59
C LEU A 65 3.13 -22.42 10.62
N GLY A 66 1.79 -22.58 10.54
CA GLY A 66 0.85 -21.91 11.43
C GLY A 66 0.67 -20.41 11.16
N LEU A 67 1.21 -19.89 10.05
CA LEU A 67 1.12 -18.48 9.66
C LEU A 67 -0.22 -18.19 8.99
N LYS A 68 -1.24 -17.92 9.79
CA LYS A 68 -2.61 -17.62 9.36
C LYS A 68 -2.74 -16.20 8.80
N ARG A 69 -3.95 -15.86 8.33
CA ARG A 69 -4.24 -14.59 7.67
C ARG A 69 -3.99 -13.36 8.54
N GLU A 70 -4.21 -13.44 9.84
CA GLU A 70 -3.99 -12.37 10.81
C GLU A 70 -2.52 -11.96 10.94
N PHE A 71 -1.59 -12.83 10.53
CA PHE A 71 -0.14 -12.58 10.55
C PHE A 71 0.40 -11.98 9.26
N LYS A 72 -0.49 -11.79 8.29
CA LYS A 72 -0.10 -11.19 7.02
C LYS A 72 0.28 -9.72 7.21
N GLY A 73 1.51 -9.37 6.85
CA GLY A 73 2.02 -8.00 6.94
C GLY A 73 2.20 -7.49 8.37
N ILE A 74 2.34 -8.38 9.36
CA ILE A 74 2.48 -8.00 10.77
C ILE A 74 3.71 -7.12 11.00
N PHE A 75 4.74 -7.27 10.18
CA PHE A 75 5.97 -6.47 10.20
C PHE A 75 6.03 -5.45 9.06
N HIS A 76 4.92 -5.13 8.43
CA HIS A 76 4.84 -4.33 7.20
C HIS A 76 5.67 -3.05 7.21
N ASN A 77 5.81 -2.38 8.36
CA ASN A 77 6.58 -1.15 8.51
C ASN A 77 7.86 -1.35 9.36
N SER A 78 8.25 -2.59 9.63
CA SER A 78 9.44 -2.89 10.42
C SER A 78 10.63 -3.24 9.52
N GLU A 79 11.84 -2.87 9.94
CA GLU A 79 13.06 -3.39 9.36
C GLU A 79 13.23 -4.88 9.71
N LEU A 80 13.86 -5.65 8.83
CA LEU A 80 14.08 -7.09 9.07
C LEU A 80 14.76 -7.35 10.42
N ASN A 81 15.81 -6.60 10.73
CA ASN A 81 16.53 -6.72 12.00
C ASN A 81 15.67 -6.40 13.22
N GLN A 82 14.71 -5.50 13.07
CA GLN A 82 13.74 -5.21 14.12
C GLN A 82 12.75 -6.36 14.28
N ALA A 83 12.22 -6.90 13.18
CA ALA A 83 11.32 -8.04 13.22
C ALA A 83 11.99 -9.29 13.84
N ILE A 84 13.24 -9.57 13.49
CA ILE A 84 14.01 -10.65 14.09
C ILE A 84 14.20 -10.43 15.59
N ARG A 85 14.50 -9.21 16.04
CA ARG A 85 14.59 -8.89 17.48
C ARG A 85 13.27 -9.10 18.21
N GLU A 86 12.15 -8.68 17.60
CA GLU A 86 10.81 -8.90 18.17
C GLU A 86 10.48 -10.39 18.28
N LEU A 87 10.78 -11.18 17.25
CA LEU A 87 10.61 -12.64 17.30
C LEU A 87 11.50 -13.32 18.37
N LYS A 88 12.74 -12.85 18.54
CA LYS A 88 13.65 -13.36 19.56
C LYS A 88 13.22 -12.99 20.99
N SER A 89 12.48 -11.92 21.16
CA SER A 89 12.01 -11.45 22.47
C SER A 89 10.66 -12.06 22.90
N ASP A 90 9.98 -12.78 22.01
CA ASP A 90 8.73 -13.44 22.31
C ASP A 90 8.94 -14.69 23.19
N GLU A 91 7.96 -15.04 24.02
CA GLU A 91 8.00 -16.24 24.88
C GLU A 91 7.87 -17.55 24.08
N GLN A 92 7.44 -17.48 22.83
CA GLN A 92 7.31 -18.64 21.94
C GLN A 92 8.60 -18.91 21.19
N ASP A 93 8.84 -20.16 20.85
CA ASP A 93 9.97 -20.57 20.03
C ASP A 93 9.72 -20.30 18.54
N PHE A 94 10.30 -19.25 18.03
CA PHE A 94 10.29 -18.89 16.61
C PHE A 94 11.64 -19.17 15.91
N SER A 95 12.51 -19.99 16.51
CA SER A 95 13.87 -20.26 15.99
C SER A 95 13.87 -20.62 14.52
N PHE A 96 12.94 -21.43 14.05
CA PHE A 96 12.84 -21.83 12.65
C PHE A 96 12.49 -20.65 11.71
N ILE A 97 11.55 -19.80 12.10
CA ILE A 97 11.18 -18.61 11.31
C ILE A 97 12.31 -17.58 11.32
N ILE A 98 12.98 -17.40 12.45
CA ILE A 98 14.14 -16.52 12.59
C ILE A 98 15.25 -17.01 11.66
N GLU A 99 15.57 -18.30 11.66
CA GLU A 99 16.58 -18.91 10.79
C GLU A 99 16.24 -18.70 9.31
N LEU A 100 14.96 -18.87 8.90
CA LEU A 100 14.50 -18.60 7.54
C LEU A 100 14.74 -17.13 7.16
N LEU A 101 14.42 -16.19 8.04
CA LEU A 101 14.59 -14.77 7.78
C LEU A 101 16.08 -14.36 7.74
N GLU A 102 16.89 -14.89 8.66
CA GLU A 102 18.34 -14.63 8.69
C GLU A 102 19.06 -15.20 7.47
N ASN A 103 18.70 -16.40 7.03
CA ASN A 103 19.28 -17.00 5.81
C ASN A 103 18.84 -16.25 4.55
N THR A 104 17.58 -15.82 4.49
CA THR A 104 17.11 -14.97 3.39
C THR A 104 17.91 -13.66 3.33
N ALA A 105 18.26 -13.08 4.47
CA ALA A 105 19.11 -11.89 4.55
C ALA A 105 20.56 -12.16 4.14
N ALA A 106 21.13 -13.32 4.55
CA ALA A 106 22.52 -13.68 4.30
C ALA A 106 22.78 -14.04 2.83
N ASP A 107 21.89 -14.81 2.20
CA ASP A 107 22.07 -15.30 0.82
C ASP A 107 21.96 -14.19 -0.22
N TYR A 108 21.18 -13.14 0.06
CA TYR A 108 20.90 -12.06 -0.90
C TYR A 108 21.36 -10.67 -0.41
N GLY A 109 21.89 -10.58 0.80
CA GLY A 109 22.26 -9.34 1.47
C GLY A 109 21.04 -8.52 1.92
N GLU A 110 21.25 -7.54 2.80
CA GLU A 110 20.19 -6.61 3.26
C GLU A 110 19.45 -5.97 2.08
N THR A 111 20.16 -5.80 0.95
CA THR A 111 19.61 -5.27 -0.30
C THR A 111 18.56 -6.17 -0.93
N PHE A 112 18.62 -7.49 -0.79
CA PHE A 112 17.63 -8.41 -1.38
C PHE A 112 16.42 -8.58 -0.47
N VAL A 113 16.61 -8.63 0.81
CA VAL A 113 15.49 -8.59 1.76
C VAL A 113 14.79 -7.23 1.66
N GLN A 114 15.54 -6.13 1.52
CA GLN A 114 15.00 -4.87 1.07
C GLN A 114 14.45 -4.93 -0.36
N SER A 115 14.88 -5.79 -1.25
CA SER A 115 14.38 -5.92 -2.61
C SER A 115 13.22 -6.90 -2.75
N LEU A 116 13.02 -7.81 -1.83
CA LEU A 116 11.70 -8.45 -1.65
C LEU A 116 10.69 -7.46 -1.00
N TYR A 117 11.15 -6.57 -0.14
CA TYR A 117 10.50 -5.29 0.18
C TYR A 117 10.48 -4.37 -1.04
N GLN A 118 11.46 -4.48 -1.96
CA GLN A 118 11.72 -3.69 -3.14
C GLN A 118 11.47 -4.45 -4.45
N VAL A 119 10.86 -5.59 -4.44
CA VAL A 119 10.03 -6.06 -5.56
C VAL A 119 8.79 -5.16 -5.62
N GLY A 120 8.56 -4.41 -4.52
CA GLY A 120 8.03 -3.09 -4.61
C GLY A 120 9.04 -1.96 -4.88
N LYS A 121 10.39 -2.13 -4.90
CA LYS A 121 11.38 -1.05 -5.03
C LYS A 121 12.48 -1.28 -6.05
N SER A 122 12.38 -2.27 -6.95
CA SER A 122 13.28 -2.29 -8.09
C SER A 122 13.04 -1.04 -8.92
N GLN A 123 14.09 -0.24 -8.94
CA GLN A 123 14.30 0.89 -9.82
C GLN A 123 13.08 1.32 -10.66
N ASP A 124 12.35 2.25 -10.13
CA ASP A 124 11.35 3.20 -10.66
C ASP A 124 10.52 2.85 -11.92
N LYS A 125 11.03 2.16 -12.92
CA LYS A 125 10.31 1.87 -14.17
C LYS A 125 9.54 0.55 -14.14
N ASP A 126 10.11 -0.49 -13.60
CA ASP A 126 9.48 -1.83 -13.58
C ASP A 126 8.36 -1.91 -12.53
N PHE A 127 8.54 -1.25 -11.39
CA PHE A 127 7.53 -1.13 -10.34
C PHE A 127 6.30 -0.37 -10.83
N GLU A 128 6.49 0.82 -11.42
CA GLU A 128 5.37 1.59 -11.98
C GLU A 128 4.68 0.83 -13.12
N GLN A 129 5.43 0.09 -13.92
CA GLN A 129 4.89 -0.66 -15.05
C GLN A 129 4.09 -1.87 -14.57
N HIS A 130 4.57 -2.61 -13.58
CA HIS A 130 3.87 -3.73 -12.95
C HIS A 130 2.53 -3.28 -12.35
N TYR A 131 2.54 -2.21 -11.55
CA TYR A 131 1.31 -1.67 -10.96
C TYR A 131 0.37 -1.06 -11.99
N LYS A 132 0.89 -0.42 -13.05
CA LYS A 132 0.08 0.07 -14.17
C LYS A 132 -0.62 -1.08 -14.91
N LEU A 133 0.07 -2.20 -15.13
CA LEU A 133 -0.52 -3.40 -15.72
C LEU A 133 -1.63 -3.96 -14.79
N ARG A 134 -1.38 -4.09 -13.50
CA ARG A 134 -2.38 -4.55 -12.52
C ARG A 134 -3.61 -3.62 -12.45
N LEU A 135 -3.41 -2.30 -12.54
CA LEU A 135 -4.51 -1.34 -12.63
C LEU A 135 -5.34 -1.52 -13.91
N GLN A 136 -4.69 -1.89 -15.03
CA GLN A 136 -5.37 -2.15 -16.30
C GLN A 136 -6.17 -3.46 -16.27
N GLU A 137 -5.71 -4.47 -15.51
CA GLU A 137 -6.36 -5.78 -15.37
C GLU A 137 -7.63 -5.74 -14.51
N ILE A 138 -7.85 -4.69 -13.71
CA ILE A 138 -9.09 -4.53 -12.96
C ILE A 138 -10.23 -4.38 -13.95
N LYS A 139 -11.08 -5.41 -14.03
CA LYS A 139 -12.28 -5.38 -14.89
C LYS A 139 -13.21 -4.27 -14.43
N ASP A 140 -13.68 -3.46 -15.36
CA ASP A 140 -14.70 -2.46 -15.10
C ASP A 140 -15.99 -3.10 -14.63
N THR A 141 -16.48 -2.63 -13.52
CA THR A 141 -17.84 -2.88 -13.07
C THR A 141 -18.60 -1.57 -13.13
N ASP A 142 -19.09 -1.24 -14.32
CA ASP A 142 -20.19 -0.31 -14.46
C ASP A 142 -21.43 -0.99 -13.89
N GLY A 143 -21.89 -0.54 -12.72
CA GLY A 143 -23.26 -0.82 -12.26
C GLY A 143 -23.37 -1.52 -10.93
N GLN A 144 -22.57 -1.92 -10.15
CA GLN A 144 -22.61 -2.22 -8.71
C GLN A 144 -21.18 -2.48 -8.21
N THR A 145 -20.61 -1.46 -7.63
CA THR A 145 -19.23 -1.48 -7.13
C THR A 145 -19.11 -2.53 -6.03
N ASN A 146 -18.59 -3.67 -6.38
CA ASN A 146 -18.13 -4.63 -5.39
C ASN A 146 -17.09 -3.90 -4.52
N GLN A 147 -17.39 -3.69 -3.24
CA GLN A 147 -16.49 -3.05 -2.27
C GLN A 147 -15.07 -3.65 -2.33
N THR A 148 -14.97 -4.92 -2.70
CA THR A 148 -13.72 -5.65 -2.89
C THR A 148 -12.86 -5.08 -4.04
N GLN A 149 -13.46 -4.66 -5.14
CA GLN A 149 -12.70 -4.12 -6.28
C GLN A 149 -12.24 -2.67 -6.03
N SER A 150 -13.08 -1.87 -5.37
CA SER A 150 -12.71 -0.54 -4.92
C SER A 150 -11.52 -0.58 -3.95
N ARG A 151 -11.51 -1.55 -3.02
CA ARG A 151 -10.39 -1.77 -2.10
C ARG A 151 -9.11 -2.21 -2.82
N LYS A 152 -9.22 -3.07 -3.84
CA LYS A 152 -8.06 -3.50 -4.66
C LYS A 152 -7.46 -2.33 -5.42
N GLU A 153 -8.29 -1.52 -6.08
CA GLU A 153 -7.86 -0.30 -6.77
C GLU A 153 -7.14 0.67 -5.84
N GLN A 154 -7.74 0.94 -4.66
CA GLN A 154 -7.11 1.79 -3.64
C GLN A 154 -5.79 1.23 -3.12
N GLY A 155 -5.70 -0.08 -2.90
CA GLY A 155 -4.46 -0.75 -2.49
C GLY A 155 -3.36 -0.55 -3.52
N ILE A 156 -3.67 -0.73 -4.81
CA ILE A 156 -2.70 -0.54 -5.90
C ILE A 156 -2.26 0.93 -6.01
N LEU A 157 -3.21 1.89 -6.01
CA LEU A 157 -2.89 3.31 -6.06
C LEU A 157 -2.04 3.75 -4.86
N ARG A 158 -2.34 3.22 -3.67
CA ARG A 158 -1.55 3.42 -2.46
C ARG A 158 -0.14 2.86 -2.61
N GLY A 159 0.00 1.63 -3.13
CA GLY A 159 1.29 1.00 -3.39
C GLY A 159 2.17 1.83 -4.34
N ILE A 160 1.59 2.33 -5.45
CA ILE A 160 2.29 3.21 -6.39
C ILE A 160 2.74 4.51 -5.71
N LEU A 161 1.87 5.11 -4.91
CA LEU A 161 2.09 6.43 -4.33
C LEU A 161 3.17 6.42 -3.26
N PHE A 162 3.15 5.43 -2.37
CA PHE A 162 4.04 5.36 -1.23
C PHE A 162 5.28 4.49 -1.45
N LYS A 163 5.32 3.69 -2.54
CA LYS A 163 6.50 2.90 -2.95
C LYS A 163 7.19 2.17 -1.78
N SER A 164 6.43 1.62 -0.86
CA SER A 164 6.92 0.91 0.34
C SER A 164 7.84 1.73 1.27
N VAL A 165 7.77 3.06 1.24
CA VAL A 165 8.47 3.89 2.23
C VAL A 165 7.72 3.86 3.57
N SER A 166 8.45 3.91 4.68
CA SER A 166 7.86 3.95 6.03
C SER A 166 7.20 5.29 6.34
N GLU A 167 7.70 6.37 5.73
CA GLU A 167 7.21 7.73 5.93
C GLU A 167 7.02 8.45 4.60
N ALA A 168 6.04 9.36 4.56
CA ALA A 168 5.76 10.16 3.38
C ALA A 168 5.39 11.59 3.75
N LYS A 169 5.70 12.53 2.87
CA LYS A 169 5.36 13.94 3.02
C LYS A 169 3.94 14.18 2.51
N CYS A 170 3.10 14.83 3.34
CA CYS A 170 1.77 15.27 2.94
C CYS A 170 1.84 16.35 1.86
N ALA A 171 1.07 16.18 0.78
CA ALA A 171 1.07 17.12 -0.33
C ALA A 171 0.48 18.50 0.01
N ILE A 172 -0.29 18.60 1.09
CA ILE A 172 -0.99 19.82 1.54
C ILE A 172 -0.22 20.53 2.65
N CYS A 173 0.03 19.86 3.78
CA CYS A 173 0.66 20.50 4.95
C CYS A 173 2.19 20.37 4.98
N HIS A 174 2.78 19.62 4.07
CA HIS A 174 4.23 19.36 3.95
C HIS A 174 4.88 18.66 5.14
N ARG A 175 4.11 18.23 6.13
CA ARG A 175 4.62 17.44 7.26
C ARG A 175 4.85 16.01 6.83
N THR A 176 5.90 15.39 7.36
CA THR A 176 6.21 13.98 7.14
C THR A 176 5.52 13.14 8.21
N PHE A 177 4.88 12.07 7.79
CA PHE A 177 4.16 11.15 8.67
C PHE A 177 4.44 9.69 8.27
N PRO A 178 4.35 8.75 9.23
CA PRO A 178 4.28 7.33 8.91
C PRO A 178 3.17 7.04 7.89
N THR A 179 3.45 6.14 6.95
CA THR A 179 2.52 5.87 5.84
C THR A 179 1.21 5.22 6.28
N ASP A 180 1.13 4.62 7.47
CA ASP A 180 -0.12 4.07 8.03
C ASP A 180 -1.17 5.15 8.35
N ILE A 181 -0.72 6.38 8.67
CA ILE A 181 -1.60 7.54 8.86
C ILE A 181 -1.66 8.45 7.62
N MET A 182 -1.21 7.96 6.48
CA MET A 182 -1.35 8.63 5.18
C MET A 182 -2.38 7.92 4.31
N VAL A 183 -2.98 8.63 3.37
CA VAL A 183 -3.89 8.09 2.35
C VAL A 183 -3.49 8.50 0.95
N ALA A 184 -3.85 7.68 -0.01
CA ALA A 184 -3.87 8.03 -1.43
C ALA A 184 -5.19 8.72 -1.73
N ALA A 185 -5.27 10.04 -1.44
CA ALA A 185 -6.50 10.82 -1.61
C ALA A 185 -6.80 11.07 -3.08
N HIS A 186 -8.02 10.80 -3.52
CA HIS A 186 -8.45 11.13 -4.88
C HIS A 186 -8.54 12.65 -5.07
N ILE A 187 -7.80 13.18 -6.05
CA ILE A 187 -7.84 14.60 -6.42
C ILE A 187 -9.20 14.93 -7.04
N LYS A 188 -9.64 14.16 -8.02
CA LYS A 188 -11.00 14.14 -8.55
C LYS A 188 -11.77 13.04 -7.84
N PRO A 189 -12.97 13.28 -7.28
CA PRO A 189 -13.75 12.27 -6.60
C PRO A 189 -13.88 10.99 -7.42
N ARG A 190 -13.60 9.82 -6.83
CA ARG A 190 -13.64 8.52 -7.52
C ARG A 190 -14.96 8.28 -8.26
N SER A 191 -16.09 8.65 -7.65
CA SER A 191 -17.42 8.52 -8.24
C SER A 191 -17.62 9.35 -9.51
N LYS A 192 -16.78 10.35 -9.74
CA LYS A 192 -16.79 11.23 -10.91
C LYS A 192 -15.70 10.92 -11.92
N CYS A 193 -14.83 9.94 -11.60
CA CYS A 193 -13.79 9.49 -12.51
C CYS A 193 -14.35 8.51 -13.54
N SER A 194 -13.98 8.71 -14.80
CA SER A 194 -14.15 7.68 -15.83
C SER A 194 -13.26 6.47 -15.50
N THR A 195 -13.54 5.33 -16.11
CA THR A 195 -12.72 4.12 -16.05
C THR A 195 -11.24 4.39 -16.30
N LYS A 196 -10.92 5.17 -17.33
CA LYS A 196 -9.55 5.53 -17.69
C LYS A 196 -8.89 6.37 -16.61
N GLU A 197 -9.61 7.29 -15.99
CA GLU A 197 -9.10 8.14 -14.91
C GLU A 197 -8.88 7.34 -13.63
N ARG A 198 -9.78 6.41 -13.26
CA ARG A 198 -9.58 5.53 -12.10
C ARG A 198 -8.31 4.68 -12.20
N LYS A 199 -7.93 4.29 -13.41
CA LYS A 199 -6.70 3.54 -13.71
C LYS A 199 -5.46 4.43 -13.89
N ASN A 200 -5.58 5.75 -13.72
CA ASN A 200 -4.47 6.67 -13.81
C ASN A 200 -3.87 6.93 -12.41
N PRO A 201 -2.61 6.54 -12.14
CA PRO A 201 -2.00 6.75 -10.83
C PRO A 201 -1.88 8.23 -10.44
N ASN A 202 -1.96 9.16 -11.39
CA ASN A 202 -1.93 10.59 -11.10
C ASN A 202 -3.28 11.14 -10.58
N VAL A 203 -4.31 10.30 -10.46
CA VAL A 203 -5.62 10.71 -9.90
C VAL A 203 -5.59 10.85 -8.38
N VAL A 204 -4.56 10.34 -7.72
CA VAL A 204 -4.39 10.39 -6.26
C VAL A 204 -3.15 11.19 -5.86
N MET A 205 -3.15 11.69 -4.62
CA MET A 205 -2.02 12.36 -3.99
C MET A 205 -1.81 11.89 -2.55
N PRO A 206 -0.58 11.98 -1.98
CA PRO A 206 -0.30 11.60 -0.60
C PRO A 206 -0.83 12.66 0.37
N VAL A 207 -1.78 12.32 1.22
CA VAL A 207 -2.38 13.24 2.20
C VAL A 207 -2.45 12.57 3.57
N CYS A 208 -2.22 13.33 4.64
CA CYS A 208 -2.30 12.82 6.00
C CYS A 208 -3.75 12.76 6.52
N LYS A 209 -4.05 11.72 7.31
CA LYS A 209 -5.31 11.56 8.05
C LYS A 209 -5.46 12.53 9.23
N VAL A 210 -4.43 13.33 9.53
CA VAL A 210 -4.42 14.31 10.61
C VAL A 210 -5.17 15.60 10.21
N GLY A 211 -6.16 15.49 9.34
CA GLY A 211 -7.06 16.55 8.92
C GLY A 211 -7.01 16.92 7.45
N CYS A 212 -5.83 16.88 6.80
CA CYS A 212 -5.71 17.30 5.40
C CYS A 212 -6.58 16.49 4.44
N ASP A 213 -6.75 15.20 4.68
CA ASP A 213 -7.61 14.31 3.88
C ASP A 213 -9.07 14.77 3.93
N ASP A 214 -9.62 14.88 5.13
CA ASP A 214 -10.98 15.32 5.36
C ASP A 214 -11.23 16.75 4.83
N PHE A 215 -10.30 17.67 5.08
CA PHE A 215 -10.45 19.05 4.64
C PHE A 215 -10.45 19.18 3.11
N PHE A 216 -9.60 18.38 2.45
CA PHE A 216 -9.58 18.36 1.00
C PHE A 216 -10.76 17.60 0.42
N GLU A 217 -11.11 16.42 0.94
CA GLU A 217 -12.20 15.60 0.43
C GLU A 217 -13.55 16.37 0.53
N LYS A 218 -13.82 16.97 1.68
CA LYS A 218 -15.05 17.75 1.94
C LYS A 218 -15.06 19.13 1.27
N GLY A 219 -13.94 19.56 0.69
CA GLY A 219 -13.85 20.81 -0.06
C GLY A 219 -13.62 22.05 0.79
N TYR A 220 -13.22 21.93 2.05
CA TYR A 220 -12.78 23.08 2.87
C TYR A 220 -11.47 23.67 2.35
N LEU A 221 -10.58 22.81 1.83
CA LEU A 221 -9.37 23.22 1.12
C LEU A 221 -9.49 22.89 -0.36
N ILE A 222 -9.02 23.81 -1.18
CA ILE A 222 -8.88 23.64 -2.63
C ILE A 222 -7.44 23.92 -3.03
N VAL A 223 -7.03 23.39 -4.19
CA VAL A 223 -5.76 23.76 -4.82
C VAL A 223 -6.09 24.62 -6.03
N ASP A 224 -5.60 25.84 -6.06
CA ASP A 224 -5.90 26.81 -7.12
C ASP A 224 -5.19 26.47 -8.46
N LYS A 225 -5.36 27.32 -9.48
CA LYS A 225 -4.79 27.11 -10.81
C LYS A 225 -3.24 27.15 -10.83
N ASP A 226 -2.64 27.74 -9.82
CA ASP A 226 -1.20 27.88 -9.65
C ASP A 226 -0.60 26.83 -8.70
N GLY A 227 -1.46 25.90 -8.23
CA GLY A 227 -1.07 24.82 -7.32
C GLY A 227 -1.05 25.22 -5.85
N VAL A 228 -1.52 26.41 -5.50
CA VAL A 228 -1.52 26.91 -4.12
C VAL A 228 -2.76 26.40 -3.39
N VAL A 229 -2.57 25.92 -2.17
CA VAL A 229 -3.65 25.53 -1.27
C VAL A 229 -4.38 26.78 -0.77
N ARG A 230 -5.70 26.81 -0.97
CA ARG A 230 -6.59 27.89 -0.58
C ARG A 230 -7.73 27.40 0.29
N LEU A 231 -8.21 28.27 1.17
CA LEU A 231 -9.46 28.08 1.89
C LEU A 231 -10.64 28.23 0.91
N ASN A 232 -11.62 27.36 1.00
CA ASN A 232 -12.92 27.57 0.35
C ASN A 232 -13.84 28.32 1.32
N GLU A 233 -13.93 29.62 1.15
CA GLU A 233 -14.69 30.51 2.04
C GLU A 233 -16.19 30.17 2.11
N LYS A 234 -16.75 29.58 1.04
CA LYS A 234 -18.15 29.15 1.01
C LYS A 234 -18.49 28.01 1.99
N MET A 235 -17.48 27.27 2.46
CA MET A 235 -17.66 26.05 3.25
C MET A 235 -17.42 26.26 4.75
N THR A 236 -16.95 27.44 5.19
CA THR A 236 -16.39 27.56 6.54
C THR A 236 -17.08 28.65 7.35
N ASN A 237 -17.94 28.22 8.30
CA ASN A 237 -18.64 29.11 9.24
C ASN A 237 -18.09 29.07 10.68
N SER A 238 -17.09 28.18 10.97
CA SER A 238 -16.46 28.02 12.29
C SER A 238 -15.14 28.77 12.35
N VAL A 239 -14.99 29.65 13.35
CA VAL A 239 -13.76 30.42 13.58
C VAL A 239 -12.59 29.51 13.91
N GLU A 240 -12.83 28.46 14.70
CA GLU A 240 -11.82 27.46 15.09
C GLU A 240 -11.33 26.71 13.85
N LEU A 241 -12.25 26.28 13.00
CA LEU A 241 -11.91 25.60 11.76
C LEU A 241 -11.14 26.51 10.80
N GLN A 242 -11.53 27.77 10.67
CA GLN A 242 -10.81 28.77 9.86
C GLN A 242 -9.37 28.95 10.36
N THR A 243 -9.16 29.01 11.68
CA THR A 243 -7.84 29.15 12.28
C THR A 243 -6.93 27.96 11.92
N LEU A 244 -7.47 26.74 12.00
CA LEU A 244 -6.73 25.52 11.59
C LEU A 244 -6.42 25.54 10.09
N LEU A 245 -7.39 25.86 9.27
CA LEU A 245 -7.24 25.85 7.81
C LEU A 245 -6.30 26.95 7.31
N ASN A 246 -6.30 28.13 7.95
CA ASN A 246 -5.38 29.22 7.61
C ASN A 246 -3.91 28.82 7.74
N SER A 247 -3.58 27.92 8.67
CA SER A 247 -2.21 27.41 8.81
C SER A 247 -1.76 26.53 7.64
N LEU A 248 -2.70 26.06 6.80
CA LEU A 248 -2.46 25.20 5.64
C LEU A 248 -2.51 25.97 4.31
N THR A 249 -3.10 27.15 4.32
CA THR A 249 -3.23 27.99 3.11
C THR A 249 -1.89 28.63 2.73
N GLY A 250 -1.72 28.91 1.43
CA GLY A 250 -0.49 29.48 0.90
C GLY A 250 0.60 28.45 0.56
N ASN A 251 0.48 27.21 1.04
CA ASN A 251 1.40 26.13 0.66
C ASN A 251 1.23 25.75 -0.81
N LEU A 252 2.32 25.46 -1.49
CA LEU A 252 2.27 24.83 -2.82
C LEU A 252 1.96 23.34 -2.64
N CYS A 253 0.88 22.85 -3.23
CA CYS A 253 0.60 21.43 -3.26
C CYS A 253 1.72 20.69 -4.01
N THR A 254 2.50 19.86 -3.31
CA THR A 254 3.66 19.18 -3.90
C THR A 254 3.29 18.19 -5.00
N HIS A 255 2.01 17.84 -5.12
CA HIS A 255 1.50 16.92 -6.14
C HIS A 255 0.87 17.65 -7.34
N PHE A 256 0.84 18.98 -7.35
CA PHE A 256 0.36 19.76 -8.47
C PHE A 256 1.41 19.83 -9.58
N ASN A 257 1.08 19.32 -10.75
CA ASN A 257 1.97 19.29 -11.93
C ASN A 257 1.15 19.09 -13.22
N ASN A 258 1.81 19.04 -14.36
CA ASN A 258 1.14 18.89 -15.68
C ASN A 258 0.31 17.62 -15.83
N LYS A 259 0.56 16.53 -15.07
CA LYS A 259 -0.20 15.28 -15.14
C LYS A 259 -1.42 15.27 -14.20
N THR A 260 -1.44 16.16 -13.20
CA THR A 260 -2.46 16.19 -12.14
C THR A 260 -3.37 17.41 -12.21
N LYS A 261 -2.94 18.50 -12.85
CA LYS A 261 -3.64 19.79 -12.89
C LYS A 261 -5.11 19.71 -13.35
N ASP A 262 -5.42 18.81 -14.28
CA ASP A 262 -6.78 18.66 -14.81
C ASP A 262 -7.73 18.04 -13.76
N PHE A 263 -7.24 17.13 -12.93
CA PHE A 263 -7.99 16.57 -11.81
C PHE A 263 -8.28 17.63 -10.74
N PHE A 264 -7.31 18.51 -10.44
CA PHE A 264 -7.53 19.65 -9.54
C PHE A 264 -8.52 20.65 -10.13
N SER A 265 -8.45 20.94 -11.43
CA SER A 265 -9.39 21.83 -12.12
C SER A 265 -10.82 21.32 -12.02
N TYR A 266 -11.03 20.01 -12.21
CA TYR A 266 -12.34 19.40 -12.04
C TYR A 266 -12.91 19.65 -10.63
N LYS A 267 -12.10 19.43 -9.59
CA LYS A 267 -12.55 19.62 -8.20
C LYS A 267 -12.93 21.08 -7.92
N ARG A 268 -12.12 22.05 -8.36
CA ARG A 268 -12.44 23.48 -8.22
C ARG A 268 -13.79 23.82 -8.86
N ASN A 269 -13.93 23.50 -10.13
CA ASN A 269 -15.13 23.82 -10.91
C ASN A 269 -16.39 23.20 -10.30
N SER A 270 -16.29 21.98 -9.74
CA SER A 270 -17.42 21.31 -9.08
C SER A 270 -17.86 22.00 -7.79
N LEU A 271 -16.95 22.68 -7.10
CA LEU A 271 -17.23 23.42 -5.87
C LEU A 271 -17.70 24.87 -6.13
N GLU A 272 -17.44 25.41 -7.33
CA GLU A 272 -17.92 26.73 -7.74
C GLU A 272 -19.38 26.69 -8.21
N GLN A 273 -19.84 25.54 -8.71
CA GLN A 273 -21.17 25.32 -9.28
C GLN A 273 -22.22 24.83 -8.25
N GLY A 274 -21.83 24.47 -7.06
CA GLY A 274 -22.68 24.04 -5.95
C GLY A 274 -22.76 25.09 -4.86
#